data_3808039cad8f0c294a88a22ca661a8ce
#
_entry.id   3808039cad8f0c294a88a22ca661a8ce
#
_cell.length_a   1.000
_cell.length_b   1.000
_cell.length_c   1.000
_cell.angle_alpha   90.00
_cell.angle_beta   90.00
_cell.angle_gamma   90.00
#
_symmetry.space_group_name_H-M   'P 1'
#
loop_
_entity.id
_entity.type
_entity.pdbx_description
1 polymer ?
#
loop_
_entity_poly.entity_id
_entity_poly.type
_entity_poly.pdbx_seq_one_letter_code
_entity_poly.pdbx_strand_id
1 'polypeptide(L)'
;IANDLPIQVNDRNTELELLYIDDLIDEMIAALEGREHRCEFEDTTAVPDVNGRYCYAPVTHHVTLGEIADLLDSFSEQSSTLVMPEIPHGSFAKKLYSTYLSYLPEDRIMYPLTMNSDERGSFTELLKTRACGQISVNISKPGITKGQHWHNSKWEIFYVVSGHGLIQERKIGRDKDGNLYPVRNYEVSGDKIEAIQMLPGYTHNIINLSETEDLVTVMWANESFDRLHPDTFYENVDD
;
A
#
# COMPACT_ATOMS: atom_id res chain seq x y z
N ILE A 1 -22.59 4.13 1.93
CA ILE A 1 -21.29 4.21 1.25
C ILE A 1 -20.95 2.87 0.59
N ALA A 2 -20.76 1.78 1.34
CA ALA A 2 -20.42 0.46 0.76
C ALA A 2 -21.38 0.00 -0.36
N ASN A 3 -22.65 0.41 -0.33
CA ASN A 3 -23.69 0.09 -1.31
C ASN A 3 -24.11 1.31 -2.16
N ASP A 4 -23.26 2.32 -2.31
CA ASP A 4 -23.53 3.58 -3.04
C ASP A 4 -24.78 4.36 -2.58
N LEU A 5 -25.27 4.06 -1.39
CA LEU A 5 -26.37 4.83 -0.82
C LEU A 5 -25.80 6.11 -0.19
N PRO A 6 -26.44 7.27 -0.45
CA PRO A 6 -26.03 8.53 0.14
C PRO A 6 -26.23 8.47 1.66
N ILE A 7 -25.28 9.03 2.40
CA ILE A 7 -25.39 9.24 3.83
C ILE A 7 -25.66 10.72 4.09
N GLN A 8 -26.45 10.97 5.15
CA GLN A 8 -26.68 12.33 5.63
C GLN A 8 -26.16 12.42 7.07
N VAL A 9 -25.20 13.31 7.30
CA VAL A 9 -24.67 13.62 8.61
C VAL A 9 -25.19 15.00 9.02
N ASN A 10 -26.11 15.05 9.97
CA ASN A 10 -26.75 16.31 10.38
C ASN A 10 -25.80 17.20 11.17
N ASP A 11 -25.01 16.62 12.08
CA ASP A 11 -23.98 17.31 12.83
C ASP A 11 -22.70 16.49 12.85
N ARG A 12 -21.69 16.95 12.15
CA ARG A 12 -20.41 16.26 12.02
C ARG A 12 -19.60 16.21 13.32
N ASN A 13 -19.90 17.13 14.27
CA ASN A 13 -19.19 17.20 15.55
C ASN A 13 -19.81 16.31 16.64
N THR A 14 -20.93 15.62 16.35
CA THR A 14 -21.50 14.68 17.30
C THR A 14 -20.51 13.59 17.65
N GLU A 15 -20.10 13.52 18.91
CA GLU A 15 -19.20 12.52 19.44
C GLU A 15 -19.94 11.22 19.75
N LEU A 16 -19.30 10.10 19.43
CA LEU A 16 -19.77 8.76 19.75
C LEU A 16 -18.66 7.98 20.45
N GLU A 17 -19.03 7.16 21.41
CA GLU A 17 -18.20 6.13 21.97
C GLU A 17 -18.59 4.80 21.34
N LEU A 18 -17.69 4.18 20.60
CA LEU A 18 -17.92 2.97 19.83
C LEU A 18 -17.07 1.82 20.35
N LEU A 19 -17.69 0.63 20.38
CA LEU A 19 -17.07 -0.61 20.75
C LEU A 19 -17.01 -1.55 19.54
N TYR A 20 -15.84 -2.09 19.25
CA TYR A 20 -15.68 -3.09 18.21
C TYR A 20 -16.06 -4.47 18.71
N ILE A 21 -16.68 -5.28 17.85
CA ILE A 21 -17.25 -6.57 18.25
C ILE A 21 -16.21 -7.54 18.83
N ASP A 22 -15.01 -7.60 18.28
CA ASP A 22 -13.97 -8.50 18.78
C ASP A 22 -13.49 -8.09 20.18
N ASP A 23 -13.36 -6.78 20.46
CA ASP A 23 -13.02 -6.29 21.80
C ASP A 23 -14.11 -6.65 22.84
N LEU A 24 -15.38 -6.66 22.42
CA LEU A 24 -16.48 -7.12 23.26
C LEU A 24 -16.41 -8.63 23.53
N ILE A 25 -16.12 -9.42 22.47
CA ILE A 25 -15.98 -10.87 22.58
C ILE A 25 -14.82 -11.25 23.50
N ASP A 26 -13.68 -10.55 23.38
CA ASP A 26 -12.52 -10.77 24.24
C ASP A 26 -12.87 -10.53 25.71
N GLU A 27 -13.63 -9.47 26.02
CA GLU A 27 -14.11 -9.20 27.38
C GLU A 27 -15.12 -10.25 27.86
N MET A 28 -16.01 -10.71 26.99
CA MET A 28 -16.93 -11.81 27.33
C MET A 28 -16.17 -13.10 27.66
N ILE A 29 -15.12 -13.42 26.92
CA ILE A 29 -14.25 -14.58 27.20
C ILE A 29 -13.51 -14.37 28.52
N ALA A 30 -12.96 -13.17 28.73
CA ALA A 30 -12.31 -12.81 30.00
C ALA A 30 -13.27 -12.99 31.20
N ALA A 31 -14.54 -12.62 31.04
CA ALA A 31 -15.57 -12.81 32.08
C ALA A 31 -15.86 -14.30 32.36
N LEU A 32 -15.89 -15.15 31.34
CA LEU A 32 -16.03 -16.60 31.52
C LEU A 32 -14.85 -17.23 32.27
N GLU A 33 -13.68 -16.63 32.17
CA GLU A 33 -12.45 -17.09 32.83
C GLU A 33 -12.19 -16.40 34.17
N GLY A 34 -13.08 -15.51 34.61
CA GLY A 34 -12.97 -14.76 35.87
C GLY A 34 -11.88 -13.69 35.83
N ARG A 35 -11.59 -13.13 34.64
CA ARG A 35 -10.59 -12.09 34.39
C ARG A 35 -11.21 -10.81 33.81
N GLU A 36 -12.52 -10.67 33.96
CA GLU A 36 -13.29 -9.53 33.48
C GLU A 36 -12.81 -8.20 34.08
N HIS A 37 -12.96 -7.13 33.31
CA HIS A 37 -12.83 -5.77 33.82
C HIS A 37 -14.13 -5.33 34.50
N ARG A 38 -14.01 -4.83 35.73
CA ARG A 38 -15.16 -4.39 36.53
C ARG A 38 -15.15 -2.90 36.79
N CYS A 39 -16.34 -2.34 36.97
CA CYS A 39 -16.53 -0.94 37.26
C CYS A 39 -17.71 -0.70 38.21
N GLU A 40 -17.75 0.48 38.79
CA GLU A 40 -18.96 1.16 39.27
C GLU A 40 -19.25 2.33 38.32
N PHE A 41 -20.41 2.93 38.46
CA PHE A 41 -20.74 4.13 37.69
C PHE A 41 -20.81 5.34 38.64
N GLU A 42 -20.13 6.40 38.23
CA GLU A 42 -20.34 7.75 38.76
C GLU A 42 -21.08 8.54 37.67
N ASP A 43 -22.32 8.90 37.96
CA ASP A 43 -23.27 9.41 36.97
C ASP A 43 -23.46 8.41 35.80
N THR A 44 -23.00 8.82 34.60
CA THR A 44 -23.06 7.99 33.37
C THR A 44 -21.70 7.42 32.97
N THR A 45 -20.65 7.66 33.75
CA THR A 45 -19.29 7.27 33.41
C THR A 45 -18.88 6.00 34.17
N ALA A 46 -18.36 5.01 33.45
CA ALA A 46 -17.80 3.80 34.06
C ALA A 46 -16.46 4.14 34.72
N VAL A 47 -16.37 3.89 36.03
CA VAL A 47 -15.16 4.09 36.84
C VAL A 47 -14.57 2.74 37.17
N PRO A 48 -13.37 2.41 36.70
CA PRO A 48 -12.74 1.11 36.95
C PRO A 48 -12.62 0.80 38.45
N ASP A 49 -13.17 -0.35 38.88
CA ASP A 49 -13.10 -0.85 40.25
C ASP A 49 -13.08 -2.38 40.19
N VAL A 50 -12.04 -3.02 40.71
CA VAL A 50 -11.92 -4.50 40.74
C VAL A 50 -13.03 -5.20 41.52
N ASN A 51 -13.70 -4.51 42.43
CA ASN A 51 -14.84 -4.99 43.22
C ASN A 51 -16.17 -4.47 42.67
N GLY A 52 -16.14 -3.75 41.53
CA GLY A 52 -17.32 -3.15 40.94
C GLY A 52 -18.40 -4.18 40.60
N ARG A 53 -19.66 -3.73 40.60
CA ARG A 53 -20.83 -4.58 40.33
C ARG A 53 -21.04 -4.87 38.85
N TYR A 54 -20.41 -4.07 37.96
CA TYR A 54 -20.65 -4.15 36.55
C TYR A 54 -19.37 -4.57 35.81
N CYS A 55 -19.52 -5.29 34.71
CA CYS A 55 -18.44 -5.54 33.76
C CYS A 55 -18.47 -4.46 32.68
N TYR A 56 -17.31 -4.08 32.14
CA TYR A 56 -17.22 -3.12 31.05
C TYR A 56 -16.13 -3.56 30.07
N ALA A 57 -16.29 -3.21 28.81
CA ALA A 57 -15.24 -3.41 27.80
C ALA A 57 -14.24 -2.25 27.88
N PRO A 58 -12.95 -2.51 28.17
CA PRO A 58 -11.96 -1.46 28.42
C PRO A 58 -11.46 -0.77 27.13
N VAL A 59 -11.74 -1.35 25.97
CA VAL A 59 -11.28 -0.83 24.66
C VAL A 59 -12.46 -0.23 23.91
N THR A 60 -12.61 1.08 23.99
CA THR A 60 -13.60 1.85 23.22
C THR A 60 -12.90 2.93 22.38
N HIS A 61 -13.62 3.51 21.43
CA HIS A 61 -13.13 4.54 20.54
C HIS A 61 -14.06 5.74 20.58
N HIS A 62 -13.52 6.90 20.98
CA HIS A 62 -14.21 8.20 20.93
C HIS A 62 -13.94 8.85 19.59
N VAL A 63 -14.98 9.04 18.80
CA VAL A 63 -14.89 9.57 17.43
C VAL A 63 -16.10 10.41 17.10
N THR A 64 -15.96 11.33 16.15
CA THR A 64 -17.08 12.14 15.68
C THR A 64 -17.76 11.47 14.45
N LEU A 65 -19.02 11.81 14.22
CA LEU A 65 -19.73 11.38 13.00
C LEU A 65 -19.01 11.88 11.73
N GLY A 66 -18.35 13.03 11.80
CA GLY A 66 -17.54 13.57 10.70
C GLY A 66 -16.34 12.68 10.37
N GLU A 67 -15.57 12.27 11.38
CA GLU A 67 -14.43 11.36 11.22
C GLU A 67 -14.84 10.01 10.63
N ILE A 68 -15.97 9.46 11.10
CA ILE A 68 -16.51 8.19 10.55
C ILE A 68 -16.84 8.37 9.05
N ALA A 69 -17.53 9.46 8.69
CA ALA A 69 -17.90 9.72 7.30
C ALA A 69 -16.67 9.88 6.40
N ASP A 70 -15.69 10.67 6.82
CA ASP A 70 -14.45 10.91 6.05
C ASP A 70 -13.64 9.62 5.86
N LEU A 71 -13.56 8.77 6.88
CA LEU A 71 -12.93 7.46 6.77
C LEU A 71 -13.65 6.57 5.77
N LEU A 72 -14.99 6.47 5.87
CA LEU A 72 -15.79 5.63 4.97
C LEU A 72 -15.72 6.12 3.51
N ASP A 73 -15.68 7.43 3.29
CA ASP A 73 -15.48 8.01 1.96
C ASP A 73 -14.10 7.63 1.41
N SER A 74 -13.04 7.78 2.22
CA SER A 74 -11.68 7.38 1.83
C SER A 74 -11.56 5.88 1.52
N PHE A 75 -12.32 5.03 2.22
CA PHE A 75 -12.36 3.59 1.96
C PHE A 75 -13.02 3.28 0.61
N SER A 76 -14.10 3.99 0.29
CA SER A 76 -14.83 3.79 -0.98
C SER A 76 -14.00 4.20 -2.20
N GLU A 77 -13.10 5.16 -2.06
CA GLU A 77 -12.22 5.64 -3.14
C GLU A 77 -11.04 4.71 -3.44
N GLN A 78 -10.74 3.76 -2.56
CA GLN A 78 -9.54 2.92 -2.66
C GLN A 78 -9.47 2.14 -3.97
N SER A 79 -10.57 1.55 -4.44
CA SER A 79 -10.59 0.75 -5.67
C SER A 79 -10.35 1.58 -6.94
N SER A 80 -10.68 2.87 -6.93
CA SER A 80 -10.50 3.79 -8.06
C SER A 80 -9.16 4.52 -8.04
N THR A 81 -8.68 4.90 -6.85
CA THR A 81 -7.43 5.65 -6.67
C THR A 81 -6.23 4.74 -6.47
N LEU A 82 -6.45 3.49 -6.07
CA LEU A 82 -5.47 2.51 -5.59
C LEU A 82 -4.74 2.95 -4.31
N VAL A 83 -5.16 4.05 -3.69
CA VAL A 83 -4.54 4.57 -2.46
C VAL A 83 -5.11 3.84 -1.26
N MET A 84 -4.26 3.07 -0.58
CA MET A 84 -4.64 2.40 0.66
C MET A 84 -4.94 3.42 1.76
N PRO A 85 -6.06 3.24 2.49
CA PRO A 85 -6.33 4.06 3.66
C PRO A 85 -5.29 3.83 4.76
N GLU A 86 -5.08 4.84 5.59
CA GLU A 86 -4.22 4.70 6.77
C GLU A 86 -4.96 3.96 7.88
N ILE A 87 -4.57 2.71 8.08
CA ILE A 87 -5.22 1.77 9.00
C ILE A 87 -4.21 1.18 10.00
N PRO A 88 -3.60 1.98 10.89
CA PRO A 88 -2.62 1.48 11.86
C PRO A 88 -3.17 0.33 12.71
N HIS A 89 -2.29 -0.57 13.14
CA HIS A 89 -2.70 -1.69 13.99
C HIS A 89 -3.40 -1.19 15.26
N GLY A 90 -4.54 -1.80 15.60
CA GLY A 90 -5.33 -1.45 16.78
C GLY A 90 -6.14 -0.15 16.67
N SER A 91 -5.99 0.62 15.58
CA SER A 91 -6.73 1.87 15.41
C SER A 91 -8.22 1.66 15.12
N PHE A 92 -9.02 2.68 15.44
CA PHE A 92 -10.42 2.74 15.03
C PHE A 92 -10.57 2.61 13.51
N ALA A 93 -9.73 3.30 12.73
CA ALA A 93 -9.76 3.24 11.28
C ALA A 93 -9.60 1.81 10.75
N LYS A 94 -8.70 0.98 11.34
CA LYS A 94 -8.54 -0.42 10.96
C LYS A 94 -9.80 -1.25 11.25
N LYS A 95 -10.39 -1.07 12.42
CA LYS A 95 -11.62 -1.78 12.83
C LYS A 95 -12.80 -1.38 11.95
N LEU A 96 -12.93 -0.07 11.67
CA LEU A 96 -13.95 0.46 10.78
C LEU A 96 -13.76 -0.05 9.34
N TYR A 97 -12.52 -0.13 8.85
CA TYR A 97 -12.23 -0.66 7.53
C TYR A 97 -12.61 -2.14 7.40
N SER A 98 -12.29 -2.96 8.41
CA SER A 98 -12.73 -4.37 8.45
C SER A 98 -14.24 -4.49 8.40
N THR A 99 -14.96 -3.63 9.14
CA THR A 99 -16.42 -3.55 9.12
C THR A 99 -16.92 -3.12 7.74
N TYR A 100 -16.33 -2.07 7.14
CA TYR A 100 -16.68 -1.60 5.79
C TYR A 100 -16.54 -2.73 4.76
N LEU A 101 -15.44 -3.47 4.76
CA LEU A 101 -15.21 -4.59 3.85
C LEU A 101 -16.25 -5.69 4.00
N SER A 102 -16.73 -5.95 5.23
CA SER A 102 -17.78 -6.96 5.48
C SER A 102 -19.15 -6.59 4.90
N TYR A 103 -19.36 -5.32 4.57
CA TYR A 103 -20.57 -4.81 3.94
C TYR A 103 -20.43 -4.57 2.44
N LEU A 104 -19.27 -4.85 1.83
CA LEU A 104 -19.12 -4.72 0.39
C LEU A 104 -20.00 -5.75 -0.32
N PRO A 105 -20.79 -5.34 -1.33
CA PRO A 105 -21.52 -6.28 -2.17
C PRO A 105 -20.54 -7.11 -3.01
N GLU A 106 -20.96 -8.32 -3.36
CA GLU A 106 -20.11 -9.32 -4.02
C GLU A 106 -19.48 -8.81 -5.33
N ASP A 107 -20.20 -8.02 -6.09
CA ASP A 107 -19.75 -7.42 -7.36
C ASP A 107 -18.72 -6.29 -7.19
N ARG A 108 -18.45 -5.84 -5.96
CA ARG A 108 -17.44 -4.83 -5.63
C ARG A 108 -16.16 -5.39 -5.01
N ILE A 109 -16.12 -6.69 -4.75
CA ILE A 109 -14.92 -7.35 -4.22
C ILE A 109 -13.81 -7.40 -5.28
N MET A 110 -14.20 -7.54 -6.56
CA MET A 110 -13.28 -7.57 -7.70
C MET A 110 -13.41 -6.29 -8.51
N TYR A 111 -12.30 -5.62 -8.76
CA TYR A 111 -12.25 -4.44 -9.62
C TYR A 111 -11.07 -4.52 -10.60
N PRO A 112 -11.24 -4.05 -11.85
CA PRO A 112 -10.19 -4.09 -12.85
C PRO A 112 -9.10 -3.05 -12.56
N LEU A 113 -7.85 -3.42 -12.84
CA LEU A 113 -6.72 -2.49 -12.85
C LEU A 113 -6.43 -2.01 -14.28
N THR A 114 -5.95 -0.78 -14.40
CA THR A 114 -5.55 -0.23 -15.71
C THR A 114 -4.20 -0.79 -16.12
N MET A 115 -4.19 -1.64 -17.14
CA MET A 115 -2.97 -2.14 -17.77
C MET A 115 -2.54 -1.18 -18.88
N ASN A 116 -1.47 -0.41 -18.68
CA ASN A 116 -0.86 0.42 -19.71
C ASN A 116 0.00 -0.49 -20.60
N SER A 117 -0.51 -0.88 -21.77
CA SER A 117 0.10 -1.87 -22.67
C SER A 117 0.54 -1.25 -24.00
N ASP A 118 1.71 -1.67 -24.49
CA ASP A 118 2.25 -1.39 -25.82
C ASP A 118 2.96 -2.64 -26.39
N GLU A 119 3.68 -2.51 -27.51
CA GLU A 119 4.43 -3.61 -28.12
C GLU A 119 5.55 -4.18 -27.23
N ARG A 120 6.00 -3.44 -26.24
CA ARG A 120 7.05 -3.85 -25.30
C ARG A 120 6.51 -4.68 -24.12
N GLY A 121 5.18 -4.69 -23.90
CA GLY A 121 4.53 -5.39 -22.81
C GLY A 121 3.55 -4.49 -22.05
N SER A 122 3.51 -4.57 -20.72
CA SER A 122 2.58 -3.75 -19.93
C SER A 122 3.19 -3.24 -18.63
N PHE A 123 2.58 -2.17 -18.11
CA PHE A 123 2.83 -1.64 -16.79
C PHE A 123 1.50 -1.42 -16.07
N THR A 124 1.36 -1.96 -14.86
CA THR A 124 0.12 -1.90 -14.07
C THR A 124 0.42 -1.46 -12.64
N GLU A 125 -0.18 -0.35 -12.23
CA GLU A 125 -0.17 0.05 -10.81
C GLU A 125 -1.11 -0.87 -10.03
N LEU A 126 -0.65 -1.39 -8.89
CA LEU A 126 -1.43 -2.30 -8.04
C LEU A 126 -1.96 -1.60 -6.79
N LEU A 127 -1.10 -0.81 -6.16
CA LEU A 127 -1.34 -0.22 -4.85
C LEU A 127 -0.49 1.03 -4.67
N LYS A 128 -1.08 2.04 -4.02
CA LYS A 128 -0.39 3.25 -3.56
C LYS A 128 -0.59 3.44 -2.06
N THR A 129 0.36 4.06 -1.41
CA THR A 129 0.22 4.51 -0.03
C THR A 129 0.55 5.99 0.06
N ARG A 130 -0.07 6.72 0.98
CA ARG A 130 0.20 8.16 1.16
C ARG A 130 1.60 8.42 1.69
N ALA A 131 2.09 7.53 2.55
CA ALA A 131 3.35 7.72 3.28
C ALA A 131 4.58 7.14 2.59
N CYS A 132 4.44 6.08 1.77
CA CYS A 132 5.61 5.34 1.29
C CYS A 132 5.43 4.68 -0.09
N GLY A 133 4.79 5.38 -1.05
CA GLY A 133 4.96 5.06 -2.43
C GLY A 133 3.94 4.11 -3.08
N GLN A 134 4.44 3.32 -4.04
CA GLN A 134 3.62 2.61 -5.03
C GLN A 134 4.19 1.22 -5.29
N ILE A 135 3.28 0.24 -5.42
CA ILE A 135 3.59 -1.10 -5.93
C ILE A 135 3.00 -1.23 -7.34
N SER A 136 3.79 -1.77 -8.25
CA SER A 136 3.39 -2.01 -9.65
C SER A 136 3.94 -3.33 -10.18
N VAL A 137 3.35 -3.81 -11.28
CA VAL A 137 3.86 -4.93 -12.07
C VAL A 137 4.22 -4.46 -13.45
N ASN A 138 5.40 -4.84 -13.90
CA ASN A 138 5.87 -4.65 -15.26
C ASN A 138 6.03 -6.01 -15.95
N ILE A 139 5.44 -6.14 -17.14
CA ILE A 139 5.62 -7.29 -18.01
C ILE A 139 6.41 -6.83 -19.23
N SER A 140 7.58 -7.42 -19.49
CA SER A 140 8.40 -7.14 -20.67
C SER A 140 8.38 -8.31 -21.60
N LYS A 141 8.07 -8.06 -22.87
CA LYS A 141 8.09 -9.07 -23.95
C LYS A 141 9.51 -9.59 -24.19
N PRO A 142 9.68 -10.76 -24.86
CA PRO A 142 10.98 -11.31 -25.22
C PRO A 142 11.91 -10.27 -25.87
N GLY A 143 13.16 -10.21 -25.41
CA GLY A 143 14.21 -9.33 -25.94
C GLY A 143 14.03 -7.83 -25.66
N ILE A 144 12.98 -7.44 -24.95
CA ILE A 144 12.69 -6.01 -24.68
C ILE A 144 13.52 -5.48 -23.54
N THR A 145 14.05 -4.27 -23.76
CA THR A 145 14.67 -3.42 -22.74
C THR A 145 13.72 -2.31 -22.33
N LYS A 146 13.51 -2.13 -21.01
CA LYS A 146 12.76 -1.01 -20.42
C LYS A 146 13.64 -0.26 -19.42
N GLY A 147 13.26 0.96 -19.08
CA GLY A 147 14.04 1.85 -18.21
C GLY A 147 14.82 2.87 -19.03
N GLN A 148 16.16 2.86 -18.97
CA GLN A 148 17.04 3.86 -19.58
C GLN A 148 16.79 5.25 -18.98
N HIS A 149 16.71 5.31 -17.66
CA HIS A 149 16.50 6.56 -16.94
C HIS A 149 17.09 6.48 -15.53
N TRP A 150 17.23 7.64 -14.94
CA TRP A 150 17.65 7.78 -13.54
C TRP A 150 16.70 8.69 -12.76
N HIS A 151 16.81 8.65 -11.45
CA HIS A 151 16.05 9.45 -10.52
C HIS A 151 16.97 10.28 -9.64
N ASN A 152 16.50 11.45 -9.20
CA ASN A 152 17.27 12.32 -8.32
C ASN A 152 17.12 11.92 -6.85
N SER A 153 15.89 11.70 -6.40
CA SER A 153 15.55 11.32 -5.01
C SER A 153 14.68 10.09 -4.92
N LYS A 154 13.89 9.82 -5.94
CA LYS A 154 13.11 8.60 -6.05
C LYS A 154 14.02 7.39 -6.12
N TRP A 155 13.69 6.33 -5.43
CA TRP A 155 14.37 5.04 -5.51
C TRP A 155 13.35 3.91 -5.60
N GLU A 156 13.77 2.81 -6.19
CA GLU A 156 12.90 1.70 -6.51
C GLU A 156 13.55 0.39 -6.10
N ILE A 157 12.71 -0.64 -5.87
CA ILE A 157 13.18 -2.01 -5.70
C ILE A 157 12.47 -2.87 -6.73
N PHE A 158 13.24 -3.65 -7.47
CA PHE A 158 12.74 -4.60 -8.46
C PHE A 158 12.86 -6.02 -7.96
N TYR A 159 11.81 -6.80 -8.19
CA TYR A 159 11.72 -8.22 -7.89
C TYR A 159 11.28 -8.95 -9.15
N VAL A 160 12.17 -9.69 -9.81
CA VAL A 160 11.77 -10.55 -10.92
C VAL A 160 11.11 -11.80 -10.34
N VAL A 161 9.85 -12.03 -10.71
CA VAL A 161 9.02 -13.12 -10.18
C VAL A 161 8.71 -14.21 -11.21
N SER A 162 8.97 -13.94 -12.49
CA SER A 162 8.88 -14.92 -13.58
C SER A 162 9.76 -14.50 -14.76
N GLY A 163 10.32 -15.46 -15.48
CA GLY A 163 11.21 -15.24 -16.60
C GLY A 163 12.67 -15.06 -16.19
N HIS A 164 13.52 -14.68 -17.16
CA HIS A 164 14.95 -14.50 -17.00
C HIS A 164 15.38 -13.16 -17.59
N GLY A 165 16.08 -12.35 -16.82
CA GLY A 165 16.43 -10.99 -17.21
C GLY A 165 17.78 -10.50 -16.70
N LEU A 166 18.15 -9.32 -17.18
CA LEU A 166 19.33 -8.60 -16.75
C LEU A 166 18.92 -7.18 -16.32
N ILE A 167 19.26 -6.81 -15.09
CA ILE A 167 19.17 -5.44 -14.61
C ILE A 167 20.56 -4.81 -14.69
N GLN A 168 20.63 -3.61 -15.23
CA GLN A 168 21.88 -2.86 -15.34
C GLN A 168 21.73 -1.52 -14.63
N GLU A 169 22.79 -1.09 -13.97
CA GLU A 169 22.90 0.22 -13.33
C GLU A 169 24.26 0.86 -13.64
N ARG A 170 24.25 2.15 -13.93
CA ARG A 170 25.46 2.96 -14.07
C ARG A 170 25.29 4.30 -13.36
N LYS A 171 26.25 4.70 -12.56
CA LYS A 171 26.27 6.04 -11.97
C LYS A 171 26.27 7.10 -13.06
N ILE A 172 25.42 8.12 -12.93
CA ILE A 172 25.35 9.24 -13.88
C ILE A 172 26.62 10.08 -13.87
N GLY A 173 26.85 10.80 -14.98
CA GLY A 173 28.02 11.66 -15.14
C GLY A 173 29.29 10.87 -15.47
N ARG A 174 30.44 11.49 -15.18
CA ARG A 174 31.76 10.98 -15.52
C ARG A 174 32.71 11.06 -14.33
N ASP A 175 33.72 10.21 -14.33
CA ASP A 175 34.80 10.24 -13.35
C ASP A 175 35.74 11.45 -13.56
N LYS A 176 36.74 11.58 -12.71
CA LYS A 176 37.74 12.66 -12.75
C LYS A 176 38.58 12.69 -14.05
N ASP A 177 38.66 11.57 -14.76
CA ASP A 177 39.42 11.39 -15.98
C ASP A 177 38.51 11.54 -17.24
N GLY A 178 37.23 11.86 -17.05
CA GLY A 178 36.25 12.08 -18.10
C GLY A 178 35.57 10.80 -18.63
N ASN A 179 35.81 9.63 -18.01
CA ASN A 179 35.24 8.36 -18.44
C ASN A 179 33.88 8.15 -17.80
N LEU A 180 33.00 7.41 -18.47
CA LEU A 180 31.77 6.91 -17.84
C LEU A 180 32.10 5.95 -16.71
N TYR A 181 31.26 5.96 -15.68
CA TYR A 181 31.36 4.97 -14.61
C TYR A 181 31.04 3.57 -15.15
N PRO A 182 31.59 2.50 -14.54
CA PRO A 182 31.33 1.13 -14.99
C PRO A 182 29.86 0.73 -14.77
N VAL A 183 29.34 -0.02 -15.74
CA VAL A 183 28.02 -0.64 -15.64
C VAL A 183 28.08 -1.81 -14.68
N ARG A 184 27.12 -1.87 -13.75
CA ARG A 184 26.85 -3.02 -12.87
C ARG A 184 25.78 -3.87 -13.50
N ASN A 185 25.99 -5.17 -13.53
CA ASN A 185 25.08 -6.12 -14.13
C ASN A 185 24.56 -7.09 -13.05
N TYR A 186 23.25 -7.27 -13.02
CA TYR A 186 22.56 -8.19 -12.10
C TYR A 186 21.68 -9.12 -12.95
N GLU A 187 22.12 -10.36 -13.13
CA GLU A 187 21.31 -11.38 -13.76
C GLU A 187 20.25 -11.87 -12.75
N VAL A 188 18.99 -11.90 -13.16
CA VAL A 188 17.83 -12.12 -12.31
C VAL A 188 16.85 -13.11 -12.93
N SER A 189 16.19 -13.91 -12.11
CA SER A 189 15.18 -14.86 -12.59
C SER A 189 14.05 -15.09 -11.58
N GLY A 190 12.91 -15.59 -12.07
CA GLY A 190 11.81 -16.05 -11.24
C GLY A 190 12.11 -17.31 -10.43
N ASP A 191 13.13 -18.08 -10.80
CA ASP A 191 13.55 -19.28 -10.04
C ASP A 191 14.22 -18.94 -8.72
N LYS A 192 14.82 -17.73 -8.63
CA LYS A 192 15.45 -17.20 -7.43
C LYS A 192 15.09 -15.72 -7.31
N ILE A 193 14.06 -15.42 -6.55
CA ILE A 193 13.61 -14.04 -6.37
C ILE A 193 14.60 -13.27 -5.49
N GLU A 194 15.20 -12.24 -6.06
CA GLU A 194 16.14 -11.34 -5.40
C GLU A 194 15.65 -9.90 -5.51
N ALA A 195 15.94 -9.09 -4.49
CA ALA A 195 15.63 -7.68 -4.47
C ALA A 195 16.80 -6.89 -5.05
N ILE A 196 16.58 -6.14 -6.12
CA ILE A 196 17.57 -5.21 -6.68
C ILE A 196 17.11 -3.79 -6.42
N GLN A 197 17.95 -3.00 -5.75
CA GLN A 197 17.66 -1.59 -5.45
C GLN A 197 18.16 -0.71 -6.58
N MET A 198 17.27 0.06 -7.19
CA MET A 198 17.59 1.11 -8.16
C MET A 198 17.97 2.37 -7.40
N LEU A 199 19.24 2.74 -7.48
CA LEU A 199 19.80 3.81 -6.65
C LEU A 199 19.56 5.20 -7.25
N PRO A 200 19.22 6.22 -6.45
CA PRO A 200 19.22 7.60 -6.92
C PRO A 200 20.56 8.00 -7.50
N GLY A 201 20.54 8.73 -8.62
CA GLY A 201 21.75 9.13 -9.34
C GLY A 201 22.42 8.00 -10.14
N TYR A 202 21.71 6.89 -10.36
CA TYR A 202 22.14 5.82 -11.26
C TYR A 202 21.10 5.63 -12.38
N THR A 203 21.54 5.69 -13.63
CA THR A 203 20.72 5.25 -14.74
C THR A 203 20.59 3.74 -14.71
N HIS A 204 19.40 3.23 -14.98
CA HIS A 204 19.12 1.81 -14.92
C HIS A 204 18.19 1.35 -16.02
N ASN A 205 18.26 0.07 -16.32
CA ASN A 205 17.36 -0.62 -17.23
C ASN A 205 17.09 -2.04 -16.74
N ILE A 206 16.10 -2.68 -17.37
CA ILE A 206 15.82 -4.11 -17.24
C ILE A 206 15.62 -4.70 -18.64
N ILE A 207 16.31 -5.79 -18.93
CA ILE A 207 16.33 -6.48 -20.20
C ILE A 207 15.72 -7.86 -20.01
N ASN A 208 14.74 -8.22 -20.82
CA ASN A 208 14.27 -9.61 -20.93
C ASN A 208 15.24 -10.39 -21.79
N LEU A 209 15.96 -11.35 -21.21
CA LEU A 209 16.94 -12.20 -21.90
C LEU A 209 16.31 -13.41 -22.63
N SER A 210 15.04 -13.70 -22.39
CA SER A 210 14.33 -14.79 -23.07
C SER A 210 13.96 -14.37 -24.50
N GLU A 211 13.98 -15.33 -25.42
CA GLU A 211 13.47 -15.18 -26.79
C GLU A 211 11.99 -15.54 -26.91
N THR A 212 11.42 -16.19 -25.90
CA THR A 212 10.08 -16.80 -25.99
C THR A 212 9.16 -16.46 -24.82
N GLU A 213 9.69 -16.11 -23.65
CA GLU A 213 8.92 -15.92 -22.43
C GLU A 213 8.92 -14.46 -21.97
N ASP A 214 7.81 -14.04 -21.40
CA ASP A 214 7.68 -12.74 -20.78
C ASP A 214 8.51 -12.67 -19.49
N LEU A 215 9.09 -11.52 -19.21
CA LEU A 215 9.73 -11.19 -17.93
C LEU A 215 8.74 -10.42 -17.07
N VAL A 216 8.43 -10.96 -15.88
CA VAL A 216 7.51 -10.33 -14.94
C VAL A 216 8.27 -9.78 -13.74
N THR A 217 8.16 -8.48 -13.53
CA THR A 217 8.83 -7.76 -12.46
C THR A 217 7.80 -7.06 -11.56
N VAL A 218 7.84 -7.36 -10.26
CA VAL A 218 7.15 -6.56 -9.25
C VAL A 218 8.09 -5.42 -8.86
N MET A 219 7.55 -4.21 -8.80
CA MET A 219 8.31 -3.01 -8.53
C MET A 219 7.68 -2.28 -7.34
N TRP A 220 8.52 -1.80 -6.43
CA TRP A 220 8.14 -0.85 -5.42
C TRP A 220 8.92 0.44 -5.61
N ALA A 221 8.24 1.57 -5.50
CA ALA A 221 8.84 2.89 -5.55
C ALA A 221 8.47 3.66 -4.28
N ASN A 222 9.40 4.43 -3.71
CA ASN A 222 9.18 5.19 -2.47
C ASN A 222 8.16 6.33 -2.61
N GLU A 223 7.80 6.68 -3.85
CA GLU A 223 6.80 7.70 -4.15
C GLU A 223 6.00 7.31 -5.40
N SER A 224 4.77 7.81 -5.50
CA SER A 224 3.94 7.64 -6.68
C SER A 224 4.45 8.52 -7.83
N PHE A 225 4.25 8.07 -9.08
CA PHE A 225 4.61 8.87 -10.24
C PHE A 225 3.73 10.13 -10.35
N ASP A 226 4.37 11.31 -10.34
CA ASP A 226 3.73 12.59 -10.58
C ASP A 226 4.06 13.07 -12.01
N ARG A 227 3.02 13.23 -12.83
CA ARG A 227 3.17 13.71 -14.22
C ARG A 227 3.59 15.17 -14.32
N LEU A 228 3.30 15.98 -13.31
CA LEU A 228 3.61 17.40 -13.30
C LEU A 228 5.04 17.68 -12.83
N HIS A 229 5.55 16.80 -11.96
CA HIS A 229 6.89 16.92 -11.38
C HIS A 229 7.60 15.55 -11.41
N PRO A 230 7.84 14.99 -12.61
CA PRO A 230 8.44 13.66 -12.71
C PRO A 230 9.92 13.72 -12.27
N ASP A 231 10.28 12.95 -11.25
CA ASP A 231 11.68 12.70 -10.87
C ASP A 231 12.23 11.53 -11.72
N THR A 232 12.19 11.70 -13.05
CA THR A 232 12.61 10.67 -14.00
C THR A 232 13.29 11.34 -15.20
N PHE A 233 14.57 11.03 -15.41
CA PHE A 233 15.41 11.65 -16.42
C PHE A 233 15.99 10.58 -17.34
N TYR A 234 15.78 10.73 -18.64
CA TYR A 234 16.27 9.78 -19.62
C TYR A 234 17.80 9.84 -19.73
N GLU A 235 18.45 8.68 -19.64
CA GLU A 235 19.87 8.47 -19.94
C GLU A 235 20.10 6.98 -20.17
N ASN A 236 20.70 6.60 -21.32
CA ASN A 236 21.04 5.19 -21.55
C ASN A 236 22.10 4.70 -20.57
N VAL A 237 22.04 3.43 -20.23
CA VAL A 237 23.04 2.81 -19.34
C VAL A 237 24.41 2.72 -20.06
N ASP A 238 24.41 2.54 -21.38
CA ASP A 238 25.62 2.29 -22.18
C ASP A 238 26.25 3.55 -22.79
N ASP A 239 25.60 4.73 -22.66
CA ASP A 239 26.06 5.99 -23.31
C ASP A 239 26.79 6.94 -22.36
#